data_c805447581628257fef73f7176d5e162
#
_entry.id   c805447581628257fef73f7176d5e162
#
_cell.length_a   1.000
_cell.length_b   1.000
_cell.length_c   1.000
_cell.angle_alpha   90.00
_cell.angle_beta   90.00
_cell.angle_gamma   90.00
#
_symmetry.space_group_name_H-M   'P 1'
#
loop_
_entity.id
_entity.type
_entity.pdbx_description
1 polymer ?
#
loop_
_entity_poly.entity_id
_entity_poly.type
_entity_poly.pdbx_seq_one_letter_code
_entity_poly.pdbx_strand_id
1 'polypeptide(L)'
;DGTIDLIRSFQKTDSRIRLISGPGKGVKKNVEHALLHTRGKYIFLADQDDIWIDTKVETVLNCFREKHCMVVIHDAHVFAGENPEEFMMDSFFDFRNAGAGVVKNIVKNSYIGCCMAFRRELLETVIPIPFRIEMHDQWIGVLGDALFGESCFYRKPLLLYRRHGENQSDMKHYGIFKMIRNRIVFVSCFVARMIREKVCGRQRGKHKGV
;
A
#
# COMPACT_ATOMS: atom_id res chain seq x y z
N ASP A 1 -3.61 -4.15 25.68
CA ASP A 1 -4.34 -5.32 25.25
C ASP A 1 -3.36 -6.51 25.12
N GLY A 2 -3.81 -7.72 25.01
CA GLY A 2 -2.97 -8.95 24.94
C GLY A 2 -2.27 -9.19 23.59
N THR A 3 -2.29 -8.26 22.63
CA THR A 3 -1.77 -8.44 21.25
C THR A 3 -0.30 -8.85 21.24
N ILE A 4 0.54 -8.20 22.03
CA ILE A 4 1.99 -8.50 22.08
C ILE A 4 2.24 -9.93 22.55
N ASP A 5 1.53 -10.37 23.59
CA ASP A 5 1.71 -11.72 24.14
C ASP A 5 1.19 -12.80 23.18
N LEU A 6 0.11 -12.49 22.46
CA LEU A 6 -0.41 -13.35 21.37
C LEU A 6 0.62 -13.48 20.25
N ILE A 7 1.21 -12.39 19.76
CA ILE A 7 2.25 -12.43 18.72
C ILE A 7 3.45 -13.22 19.20
N ARG A 8 3.89 -13.02 20.44
CA ARG A 8 4.99 -13.78 21.04
C ARG A 8 4.70 -15.27 21.13
N SER A 9 3.45 -15.66 21.37
CA SER A 9 3.05 -17.08 21.34
C SER A 9 3.23 -17.69 19.97
N PHE A 10 2.83 -16.98 18.91
CA PHE A 10 3.05 -17.42 17.52
C PHE A 10 4.55 -17.46 17.15
N GLN A 11 5.36 -16.52 17.64
CA GLN A 11 6.81 -16.55 17.40
C GLN A 11 7.48 -17.83 17.94
N LYS A 12 6.93 -18.45 18.98
CA LYS A 12 7.48 -19.70 19.54
C LYS A 12 7.30 -20.89 18.57
N THR A 13 6.27 -20.85 17.74
CA THR A 13 5.93 -21.92 16.79
C THR A 13 6.37 -21.62 15.36
N ASP A 14 6.54 -20.34 15.00
CA ASP A 14 6.99 -19.93 13.67
C ASP A 14 8.06 -18.83 13.76
N SER A 15 9.30 -19.19 13.50
CA SER A 15 10.46 -18.28 13.52
C SER A 15 10.45 -17.20 12.43
N ARG A 16 9.56 -17.30 11.44
CA ARG A 16 9.38 -16.30 10.39
C ARG A 16 8.65 -15.07 10.91
N ILE A 17 7.88 -15.20 11.98
CA ILE A 17 7.15 -14.09 12.61
C ILE A 17 8.15 -13.22 13.36
N ARG A 18 8.14 -11.93 13.07
CA ARG A 18 9.02 -10.95 13.69
C ARG A 18 8.21 -9.79 14.26
N LEU A 19 8.24 -9.65 15.59
CA LEU A 19 7.66 -8.52 16.29
C LEU A 19 8.70 -7.38 16.34
N ILE A 20 8.31 -6.20 15.86
CA ILE A 20 9.15 -5.00 15.81
C ILE A 20 8.40 -3.86 16.46
N SER A 21 9.04 -3.18 17.43
CA SER A 21 8.45 -1.97 18.02
C SER A 21 8.46 -0.82 17.03
N GLY A 22 7.31 -0.22 16.81
CA GLY A 22 7.16 0.93 15.92
C GLY A 22 7.70 2.22 16.55
N PRO A 23 8.00 3.25 15.75
CA PRO A 23 8.55 4.53 16.23
C PRO A 23 7.53 5.42 16.96
N GLY A 24 6.25 5.04 17.05
CA GLY A 24 5.19 5.82 17.70
C GLY A 24 4.87 7.16 17.02
N LYS A 25 5.16 7.30 15.71
CA LYS A 25 5.02 8.55 14.93
C LYS A 25 3.91 8.48 13.87
N GLY A 26 2.86 7.69 14.14
CA GLY A 26 1.71 7.49 13.26
C GLY A 26 1.93 6.44 12.17
N VAL A 27 0.82 6.08 11.49
CA VAL A 27 0.75 4.94 10.55
C VAL A 27 1.84 4.98 9.48
N LYS A 28 2.05 6.10 8.79
CA LYS A 28 3.06 6.22 7.71
C LYS A 28 4.47 5.89 8.18
N LYS A 29 4.84 6.34 9.38
CA LYS A 29 6.17 6.08 9.94
C LYS A 29 6.29 4.66 10.48
N ASN A 30 5.21 4.07 10.96
CA ASN A 30 5.17 2.65 11.32
C ASN A 30 5.35 1.78 10.06
N VAL A 31 4.62 2.07 8.99
CA VAL A 31 4.77 1.37 7.71
C VAL A 31 6.20 1.53 7.15
N GLU A 32 6.74 2.75 7.09
CA GLU A 32 8.13 2.99 6.66
C GLU A 32 9.13 2.17 7.47
N HIS A 33 8.97 2.18 8.80
CA HIS A 33 9.82 1.41 9.70
C HIS A 33 9.71 -0.09 9.44
N ALA A 34 8.50 -0.62 9.29
CA ALA A 34 8.28 -2.03 8.96
C ALA A 34 8.90 -2.41 7.60
N LEU A 35 8.74 -1.58 6.59
CA LEU A 35 9.28 -1.78 5.24
C LEU A 35 10.81 -1.90 5.26
N LEU A 36 11.51 -1.09 6.06
CA LEU A 36 12.96 -1.16 6.24
C LEU A 36 13.43 -2.51 6.84
N HIS A 37 12.56 -3.20 7.57
CA HIS A 37 12.86 -4.50 8.18
C HIS A 37 12.41 -5.70 7.33
N THR A 38 11.72 -5.49 6.21
CA THR A 38 11.31 -6.57 5.30
C THR A 38 12.52 -7.18 4.58
N ARG A 39 12.44 -8.44 4.18
CA ARG A 39 13.50 -9.16 3.45
C ARG A 39 13.01 -9.86 2.17
N GLY A 40 11.70 -10.07 2.04
CA GLY A 40 11.10 -10.80 0.91
C GLY A 40 11.23 -10.05 -0.41
N LYS A 41 11.21 -10.76 -1.52
CA LYS A 41 11.19 -10.21 -2.88
C LYS A 41 9.88 -9.46 -3.16
N TYR A 42 8.78 -9.95 -2.63
CA TYR A 42 7.47 -9.33 -2.69
C TYR A 42 7.03 -8.93 -1.29
N ILE A 43 6.44 -7.76 -1.17
CA ILE A 43 5.99 -7.18 0.09
C ILE A 43 4.48 -7.04 -0.01
N PHE A 44 3.76 -7.59 0.96
CA PHE A 44 2.31 -7.46 1.11
C PHE A 44 2.06 -6.57 2.32
N LEU A 45 1.20 -5.57 2.15
CA LEU A 45 0.68 -4.81 3.28
C LEU A 45 -0.53 -5.53 3.85
N ALA A 46 -0.71 -5.45 5.16
CA ALA A 46 -1.81 -6.09 5.87
C ALA A 46 -2.23 -5.20 7.04
N ASP A 47 -3.54 -5.07 7.22
CA ASP A 47 -4.13 -4.49 8.41
C ASP A 47 -4.55 -5.62 9.36
N GLN A 48 -4.59 -5.34 10.66
CA GLN A 48 -4.76 -6.36 11.70
C GLN A 48 -6.21 -6.88 11.85
N ASP A 49 -7.16 -6.20 11.24
CA ASP A 49 -8.59 -6.42 11.38
C ASP A 49 -9.25 -7.05 10.13
N ASP A 50 -8.47 -7.24 9.08
CA ASP A 50 -8.92 -7.82 7.82
C ASP A 50 -8.72 -9.34 7.74
N ILE A 51 -9.51 -10.00 6.89
CA ILE A 51 -9.40 -11.46 6.66
C ILE A 51 -8.90 -11.70 5.23
N TRP A 52 -7.77 -12.37 5.08
CA TRP A 52 -7.24 -12.75 3.79
C TRP A 52 -7.97 -13.99 3.24
N ILE A 53 -8.33 -13.95 1.96
CA ILE A 53 -8.79 -15.14 1.26
C ILE A 53 -7.58 -16.05 0.99
N ASP A 54 -7.74 -17.35 1.17
CA ASP A 54 -6.64 -18.35 1.14
C ASP A 54 -5.79 -18.29 -0.13
N THR A 55 -6.40 -17.95 -1.27
CA THR A 55 -5.72 -17.84 -2.56
C THR A 55 -5.01 -16.50 -2.79
N LYS A 56 -5.09 -15.53 -1.85
CA LYS A 56 -4.56 -14.18 -2.04
C LYS A 56 -3.11 -14.16 -2.46
N VAL A 57 -2.24 -14.83 -1.71
CA VAL A 57 -0.80 -14.79 -1.95
C VAL A 57 -0.46 -15.40 -3.31
N GLU A 58 -0.99 -16.57 -3.61
CA GLU A 58 -0.75 -17.26 -4.88
C GLU A 58 -1.23 -16.42 -6.07
N THR A 59 -2.46 -15.90 -6.00
CA THR A 59 -3.05 -15.07 -7.05
C THR A 59 -2.23 -13.82 -7.33
N VAL A 60 -1.82 -13.11 -6.29
CA VAL A 60 -1.00 -11.90 -6.42
C VAL A 60 0.38 -12.22 -6.98
N LEU A 61 1.00 -13.33 -6.57
CA LEU A 61 2.29 -13.76 -7.15
C LEU A 61 2.17 -14.11 -8.62
N ASN A 62 1.05 -14.71 -9.05
CA ASN A 62 0.78 -14.97 -10.47
C ASN A 62 0.61 -13.65 -11.25
N CYS A 63 -0.10 -12.65 -10.70
CA CYS A 63 -0.16 -11.31 -11.31
C CYS A 63 1.24 -10.70 -11.55
N PHE A 64 2.16 -10.82 -10.59
CA PHE A 64 3.54 -10.35 -10.76
C PHE A 64 4.31 -11.10 -11.85
N ARG A 65 4.06 -12.39 -12.03
CA ARG A 65 4.71 -13.21 -13.06
C ARG A 65 4.19 -12.89 -14.45
N GLU A 66 2.88 -12.78 -14.60
CA GLU A 66 2.21 -12.61 -15.89
C GLU A 66 2.26 -11.17 -16.43
N LYS A 67 2.07 -10.19 -15.52
CA LYS A 67 1.92 -8.78 -15.89
C LYS A 67 3.22 -7.99 -15.83
N HIS A 68 4.28 -8.56 -15.25
CA HIS A 68 5.58 -7.89 -15.04
C HIS A 68 5.49 -6.52 -14.32
N CYS A 69 4.39 -6.26 -13.58
CA CYS A 69 4.16 -5.02 -12.87
C CYS A 69 4.98 -4.91 -11.58
N MET A 70 5.13 -3.68 -11.07
CA MET A 70 5.80 -3.41 -9.78
C MET A 70 4.85 -3.44 -8.61
N VAL A 71 3.59 -3.10 -8.85
CA VAL A 71 2.53 -3.04 -7.81
C VAL A 71 1.33 -3.84 -8.29
N VAL A 72 0.76 -4.61 -7.39
CA VAL A 72 -0.52 -5.30 -7.56
C VAL A 72 -1.48 -4.79 -6.50
N ILE A 73 -2.66 -4.39 -6.92
CA ILE A 73 -3.79 -4.07 -6.07
C ILE A 73 -4.91 -5.04 -6.41
N HIS A 74 -5.52 -5.66 -5.42
CA HIS A 74 -6.69 -6.51 -5.61
C HIS A 74 -7.94 -5.90 -4.99
N ASP A 75 -9.10 -6.36 -5.40
CA ASP A 75 -10.37 -5.93 -4.83
C ASP A 75 -10.63 -6.54 -3.45
N ALA A 76 -11.66 -6.05 -2.76
CA ALA A 76 -12.10 -6.52 -1.46
C ALA A 76 -13.62 -6.52 -1.36
N HIS A 77 -14.18 -7.52 -0.67
CA HIS A 77 -15.50 -7.42 -0.08
C HIS A 77 -15.43 -6.58 1.18
N VAL A 78 -16.42 -5.74 1.41
CA VAL A 78 -16.49 -4.90 2.62
C VAL A 78 -17.60 -5.41 3.53
N PHE A 79 -17.28 -5.66 4.79
CA PHE A 79 -18.25 -6.05 5.80
C PHE A 79 -18.16 -5.18 7.04
N ALA A 80 -19.23 -5.16 7.86
CA ALA A 80 -19.27 -4.46 9.13
C ALA A 80 -19.57 -5.43 10.27
N GLY A 81 -19.09 -5.05 11.47
CA GLY A 81 -19.31 -5.89 12.65
C GLY A 81 -18.51 -7.17 12.68
N GLU A 82 -19.11 -8.25 13.21
CA GLU A 82 -18.41 -9.51 13.45
C GLU A 82 -18.68 -10.59 12.41
N ASN A 83 -19.76 -10.45 11.61
CA ASN A 83 -20.10 -11.44 10.60
C ASN A 83 -19.44 -11.12 9.24
N PRO A 84 -18.40 -11.88 8.82
CA PRO A 84 -17.71 -11.63 7.57
C PRO A 84 -18.47 -12.13 6.33
N GLU A 85 -19.64 -12.79 6.50
CA GLU A 85 -20.48 -13.26 5.40
C GLU A 85 -21.51 -12.22 4.96
N GLU A 86 -21.75 -11.18 5.77
CA GLU A 86 -22.67 -10.11 5.47
C GLU A 86 -21.95 -8.88 4.86
N PHE A 87 -21.91 -8.82 3.54
CA PHE A 87 -21.21 -7.75 2.86
C PHE A 87 -22.05 -6.47 2.81
N MET A 88 -21.42 -5.36 3.18
CA MET A 88 -21.91 -4.00 2.91
C MET A 88 -21.67 -3.62 1.45
N MET A 89 -20.59 -4.13 0.84
CA MET A 89 -20.21 -3.90 -0.55
C MET A 89 -19.54 -5.16 -1.11
N ASP A 90 -19.98 -5.59 -2.29
CA ASP A 90 -19.40 -6.73 -2.99
C ASP A 90 -18.04 -6.40 -3.62
N SER A 91 -17.82 -5.14 -4.00
CA SER A 91 -16.60 -4.66 -4.61
C SER A 91 -16.22 -3.27 -4.11
N PHE A 92 -15.08 -3.16 -3.48
CA PHE A 92 -14.51 -1.88 -3.11
C PHE A 92 -14.00 -1.11 -4.34
N PHE A 93 -13.56 -1.80 -5.35
CA PHE A 93 -13.10 -1.20 -6.60
C PHE A 93 -14.22 -0.48 -7.34
N ASP A 94 -15.40 -1.07 -7.39
CA ASP A 94 -16.55 -0.44 -8.04
C ASP A 94 -17.00 0.80 -7.28
N PHE A 95 -17.05 0.72 -5.95
CA PHE A 95 -17.35 1.87 -5.10
C PHE A 95 -16.37 3.04 -5.30
N ARG A 96 -15.08 2.75 -5.43
CA ARG A 96 -14.03 3.76 -5.59
C ARG A 96 -13.78 4.16 -7.04
N ASN A 97 -14.33 3.43 -8.02
CA ASN A 97 -13.94 3.49 -9.43
C ASN A 97 -12.42 3.30 -9.56
N ALA A 98 -11.91 2.22 -8.95
CA ALA A 98 -10.49 2.01 -8.79
C ALA A 98 -9.78 1.68 -10.11
N GLY A 99 -8.51 2.05 -10.23
CA GLY A 99 -7.68 1.76 -11.39
C GLY A 99 -6.34 2.48 -11.36
N ALA A 100 -5.41 2.02 -12.19
CA ALA A 100 -4.08 2.57 -12.35
C ALA A 100 -4.08 3.99 -12.94
N GLY A 101 -2.94 4.63 -12.86
CA GLY A 101 -2.66 5.92 -13.50
C GLY A 101 -2.31 7.02 -12.50
N VAL A 102 -1.20 7.70 -12.78
CA VAL A 102 -0.63 8.75 -11.93
C VAL A 102 -1.62 9.88 -11.71
N VAL A 103 -2.15 10.48 -12.78
CA VAL A 103 -3.05 11.63 -12.69
C VAL A 103 -4.34 11.26 -11.98
N LYS A 104 -4.93 10.11 -12.34
CA LYS A 104 -6.15 9.58 -11.72
C LYS A 104 -5.98 9.51 -10.21
N ASN A 105 -4.90 8.90 -9.74
CA ASN A 105 -4.69 8.64 -8.31
C ASN A 105 -4.14 9.85 -7.53
N ILE A 106 -3.58 10.85 -8.18
CA ILE A 106 -3.33 12.17 -7.57
C ILE A 106 -4.65 12.90 -7.33
N VAL A 107 -5.58 12.85 -8.28
CA VAL A 107 -6.88 13.53 -8.17
C VAL A 107 -7.79 12.80 -7.18
N LYS A 108 -7.91 11.48 -7.30
CA LYS A 108 -8.74 10.64 -6.43
C LYS A 108 -8.04 9.32 -6.20
N ASN A 109 -7.43 9.17 -5.01
CA ASN A 109 -6.73 7.93 -4.65
C ASN A 109 -7.67 6.72 -4.68
N SER A 110 -7.28 5.69 -5.39
CA SER A 110 -7.94 4.39 -5.41
C SER A 110 -7.04 3.24 -4.94
N TYR A 111 -5.81 3.53 -4.51
CA TYR A 111 -4.97 2.55 -3.84
C TYR A 111 -5.47 2.29 -2.42
N ILE A 112 -5.33 1.04 -1.98
CA ILE A 112 -5.77 0.57 -0.68
C ILE A 112 -4.62 -0.25 -0.10
N GLY A 113 -4.13 0.16 1.08
CA GLY A 113 -2.96 -0.46 1.71
C GLY A 113 -3.13 -1.96 1.92
N CYS A 114 -4.17 -2.41 2.60
CA CYS A 114 -4.41 -3.83 2.89
C CYS A 114 -4.64 -4.72 1.65
N CYS A 115 -4.96 -4.11 0.49
CA CYS A 115 -5.10 -4.79 -0.79
C CYS A 115 -3.84 -4.70 -1.67
N MET A 116 -2.75 -4.11 -1.16
CA MET A 116 -1.55 -3.81 -1.93
C MET A 116 -0.44 -4.83 -1.69
N ALA A 117 0.19 -5.23 -2.79
CA ALA A 117 1.50 -5.87 -2.78
C ALA A 117 2.42 -5.22 -3.81
N PHE A 118 3.73 -5.23 -3.58
CA PHE A 118 4.70 -4.66 -4.49
C PHE A 118 6.07 -5.35 -4.43
N ARG A 119 6.86 -5.17 -5.49
CA ARG A 119 8.22 -5.69 -5.57
C ARG A 119 9.14 -4.88 -4.67
N ARG A 120 10.05 -5.54 -3.98
CA ARG A 120 11.05 -4.91 -3.09
C ARG A 120 11.85 -3.80 -3.75
N GLU A 121 12.15 -3.94 -5.02
CA GLU A 121 12.92 -2.96 -5.80
C GLU A 121 12.31 -1.55 -5.73
N LEU A 122 10.99 -1.45 -5.53
CA LEU A 122 10.30 -0.18 -5.38
C LEU A 122 10.68 0.58 -4.08
N LEU A 123 11.19 -0.13 -3.06
CA LEU A 123 11.55 0.50 -1.78
C LEU A 123 12.60 1.60 -1.93
N GLU A 124 13.58 1.45 -2.81
CA GLU A 124 14.63 2.46 -3.04
C GLU A 124 14.02 3.81 -3.43
N THR A 125 12.90 3.76 -4.15
CA THR A 125 12.17 4.95 -4.60
C THR A 125 11.13 5.42 -3.59
N VAL A 126 10.47 4.50 -2.89
CA VAL A 126 9.40 4.84 -1.93
C VAL A 126 9.96 5.47 -0.66
N ILE A 127 11.10 4.99 -0.17
CA ILE A 127 11.68 5.45 1.09
C ILE A 127 12.65 6.63 0.86
N PRO A 128 12.61 7.64 1.73
CA PRO A 128 11.69 7.86 2.86
C PRO A 128 10.29 8.28 2.40
N ILE A 129 9.25 7.81 3.10
CA ILE A 129 7.88 8.27 2.87
C ILE A 129 7.74 9.71 3.39
N PRO A 130 7.30 10.67 2.56
CA PRO A 130 7.19 12.05 3.00
C PRO A 130 6.16 12.18 4.14
N PHE A 131 6.55 12.83 5.22
CA PHE A 131 5.66 13.03 6.38
C PHE A 131 4.37 13.79 6.04
N ARG A 132 4.45 14.72 5.09
CA ARG A 132 3.37 15.67 4.76
C ARG A 132 2.24 15.07 3.89
N ILE A 133 2.47 13.95 3.20
CA ILE A 133 1.43 13.28 2.39
C ILE A 133 0.38 12.64 3.30
N GLU A 134 -0.79 12.36 2.75
CA GLU A 134 -1.91 11.80 3.51
C GLU A 134 -1.72 10.30 3.77
N MET A 135 -1.52 9.52 2.72
CA MET A 135 -1.51 8.06 2.78
C MET A 135 -0.27 7.48 2.10
N HIS A 136 0.28 6.41 2.71
CA HIS A 136 1.45 5.71 2.19
C HIS A 136 1.15 4.84 0.97
N ASP A 137 -0.04 4.28 0.88
CA ASP A 137 -0.50 3.46 -0.24
C ASP A 137 -0.58 4.25 -1.54
N GLN A 138 -1.13 5.47 -1.50
CA GLN A 138 -1.12 6.39 -2.63
C GLN A 138 0.31 6.69 -3.10
N TRP A 139 1.22 6.92 -2.16
CA TRP A 139 2.61 7.21 -2.46
C TRP A 139 3.30 6.05 -3.17
N ILE A 140 3.13 4.82 -2.65
CA ILE A 140 3.70 3.60 -3.22
C ILE A 140 3.15 3.36 -4.63
N GLY A 141 1.83 3.40 -4.78
CA GLY A 141 1.17 3.12 -6.05
C GLY A 141 1.48 4.14 -7.14
N VAL A 142 1.40 5.44 -6.82
CA VAL A 142 1.69 6.51 -7.80
C VAL A 142 3.15 6.49 -8.24
N LEU A 143 4.10 6.20 -7.34
CA LEU A 143 5.51 6.05 -7.73
C LEU A 143 5.74 4.80 -8.58
N GLY A 144 5.06 3.70 -8.26
CA GLY A 144 5.07 2.49 -9.10
C GLY A 144 4.62 2.78 -10.52
N ASP A 145 3.46 3.42 -10.67
CA ASP A 145 2.91 3.81 -11.98
C ASP A 145 3.82 4.76 -12.76
N ALA A 146 4.40 5.74 -12.08
CA ALA A 146 5.18 6.78 -12.73
C ALA A 146 6.54 6.30 -13.27
N LEU A 147 7.15 5.31 -12.62
CA LEU A 147 8.53 4.91 -12.88
C LEU A 147 8.65 3.55 -13.57
N PHE A 148 7.66 2.69 -13.40
CA PHE A 148 7.76 1.30 -13.83
C PHE A 148 6.57 0.84 -14.70
N GLY A 149 5.61 1.72 -14.97
CA GLY A 149 4.39 1.40 -15.69
C GLY A 149 3.22 1.04 -14.78
N GLU A 150 2.04 0.98 -15.35
CA GLU A 150 0.78 0.86 -14.60
C GLU A 150 0.74 -0.33 -13.66
N SER A 151 0.25 -0.09 -12.45
CA SER A 151 -0.05 -1.12 -11.46
C SER A 151 -1.11 -2.10 -11.98
N CYS A 152 -0.98 -3.38 -11.63
CA CYS A 152 -1.98 -4.38 -11.92
C CYS A 152 -3.16 -4.25 -10.94
N PHE A 153 -4.33 -3.87 -11.43
CA PHE A 153 -5.58 -3.89 -10.67
C PHE A 153 -6.33 -5.21 -10.95
N TYR A 154 -6.23 -6.15 -9.99
CA TYR A 154 -6.89 -7.45 -10.06
C TYR A 154 -8.31 -7.34 -9.51
N ARG A 155 -9.31 -7.47 -10.38
CA ARG A 155 -10.72 -7.14 -10.08
C ARG A 155 -11.51 -8.19 -9.29
N LYS A 156 -10.85 -9.22 -8.77
CA LYS A 156 -11.53 -10.18 -7.88
C LYS A 156 -11.15 -9.90 -6.42
N PRO A 157 -12.11 -9.97 -5.50
CA PRO A 157 -11.84 -9.81 -4.08
C PRO A 157 -10.89 -10.90 -3.56
N LEU A 158 -9.83 -10.50 -2.88
CA LEU A 158 -8.90 -11.39 -2.19
C LEU A 158 -8.78 -11.04 -0.70
N LEU A 159 -9.68 -10.20 -0.21
CA LEU A 159 -9.72 -9.70 1.15
C LEU A 159 -11.17 -9.46 1.57
N LEU A 160 -11.49 -9.80 2.80
CA LEU A 160 -12.67 -9.30 3.50
C LEU A 160 -12.21 -8.10 4.35
N TYR A 161 -12.59 -6.90 3.91
CA TYR A 161 -12.21 -5.63 4.53
C TYR A 161 -13.20 -5.26 5.62
N ARG A 162 -12.74 -5.21 6.86
CA ARG A 162 -13.58 -4.89 8.01
C ARG A 162 -13.77 -3.38 8.17
N ARG A 163 -15.01 -2.94 8.28
CA ARG A 163 -15.37 -1.55 8.59
C ARG A 163 -15.89 -1.40 10.00
N HIS A 164 -15.27 -0.51 10.75
CA HIS A 164 -15.68 -0.09 12.10
C HIS A 164 -15.40 1.41 12.27
N GLY A 165 -15.85 2.00 13.39
CA GLY A 165 -15.75 3.45 13.63
C GLY A 165 -14.32 3.99 13.75
N GLU A 166 -13.34 3.14 14.00
CA GLU A 166 -11.93 3.52 14.24
C GLU A 166 -11.01 3.34 13.02
N ASN A 167 -11.55 2.98 11.83
CA ASN A 167 -10.72 2.87 10.63
C ASN A 167 -10.03 4.20 10.32
N GLN A 168 -8.75 4.15 10.00
CA GLN A 168 -7.94 5.34 9.64
C GLN A 168 -8.41 6.04 8.35
N SER A 169 -9.04 5.29 7.44
CA SER A 169 -9.64 5.83 6.22
C SER A 169 -11.10 6.18 6.45
N ASP A 170 -11.41 7.47 6.53
CA ASP A 170 -12.80 7.94 6.53
C ASP A 170 -13.41 7.83 5.13
N MET A 171 -14.65 7.33 5.03
CA MET A 171 -15.41 7.36 3.77
C MET A 171 -16.05 8.73 3.50
N LYS A 172 -16.07 9.60 4.52
CA LYS A 172 -16.57 10.97 4.36
C LYS A 172 -15.60 11.82 3.55
N HIS A 173 -16.14 12.62 2.65
CA HIS A 173 -15.34 13.56 1.89
C HIS A 173 -14.82 14.69 2.79
N TYR A 174 -13.54 14.96 2.71
CA TYR A 174 -12.96 16.15 3.31
C TYR A 174 -13.54 17.43 2.68
N GLY A 175 -13.57 18.51 3.44
CA GLY A 175 -13.84 19.83 2.89
C GLY A 175 -12.89 20.16 1.73
N ILE A 176 -13.38 20.87 0.72
CA ILE A 176 -12.69 21.11 -0.55
C ILE A 176 -11.29 21.72 -0.36
N PHE A 177 -11.11 22.62 0.59
CA PHE A 177 -9.82 23.26 0.90
C PHE A 177 -8.78 22.23 1.39
N LYS A 178 -9.18 21.28 2.26
CA LYS A 178 -8.30 20.21 2.74
C LYS A 178 -7.92 19.29 1.58
N MET A 179 -8.86 18.97 0.71
CA MET A 179 -8.62 18.15 -0.47
C MET A 179 -7.60 18.80 -1.42
N ILE A 180 -7.77 20.08 -1.74
CA ILE A 180 -6.85 20.82 -2.61
C ILE A 180 -5.46 20.91 -1.98
N ARG A 181 -5.37 21.27 -0.69
CA ARG A 181 -4.10 21.31 0.04
C ARG A 181 -3.37 19.97 0.00
N ASN A 182 -4.07 18.86 0.26
CA ASN A 182 -3.46 17.53 0.26
C ASN A 182 -2.92 17.17 -1.13
N ARG A 183 -3.61 17.54 -2.22
CA ARG A 183 -3.15 17.34 -3.60
C ARG A 183 -1.90 18.16 -3.91
N ILE A 184 -1.89 19.45 -3.54
CA ILE A 184 -0.72 20.31 -3.74
C ILE A 184 0.50 19.74 -2.99
N VAL A 185 0.31 19.32 -1.74
CA VAL A 185 1.38 18.70 -0.94
C VAL A 185 1.87 17.42 -1.58
N PHE A 186 0.95 16.55 -2.03
CA PHE A 186 1.31 15.31 -2.69
C PHE A 186 2.12 15.55 -3.96
N VAL A 187 1.63 16.45 -4.84
CA VAL A 187 2.30 16.82 -6.10
C VAL A 187 3.69 17.38 -5.84
N SER A 188 3.85 18.28 -4.86
CA SER A 188 5.16 18.84 -4.51
C SER A 188 6.15 17.76 -4.07
N CYS A 189 5.71 16.83 -3.21
CA CYS A 189 6.54 15.69 -2.78
C CYS A 189 6.87 14.76 -3.95
N PHE A 190 5.90 14.49 -4.82
CA PHE A 190 6.06 13.64 -5.99
C PHE A 190 7.06 14.23 -6.99
N VAL A 191 6.92 15.51 -7.34
CA VAL A 191 7.86 16.19 -8.25
C VAL A 191 9.28 16.20 -7.68
N ALA A 192 9.44 16.51 -6.39
CA ALA A 192 10.75 16.47 -5.73
C ALA A 192 11.38 15.06 -5.81
N ARG A 193 10.57 13.99 -5.62
CA ARG A 193 11.02 12.61 -5.75
C ARG A 193 11.43 12.28 -7.19
N MET A 194 10.63 12.67 -8.18
CA MET A 194 10.92 12.43 -9.60
C MET A 194 12.21 13.12 -10.05
N ILE A 195 12.48 14.34 -9.57
CA ILE A 195 13.75 15.04 -9.82
C ILE A 195 14.92 14.25 -9.23
N ARG A 196 14.79 13.79 -7.97
CA ARG A 196 15.83 12.97 -7.33
C ARG A 196 16.12 11.70 -8.10
N GLU A 197 15.11 10.97 -8.55
CA GLU A 197 15.27 9.72 -9.30
C GLU A 197 15.97 9.97 -10.65
N LYS A 198 15.64 11.06 -11.35
CA LYS A 198 16.34 11.45 -12.59
C LYS A 198 17.82 11.76 -12.34
N VAL A 199 18.14 12.44 -11.26
CA VAL A 199 19.54 12.78 -10.90
C VAL A 199 20.30 11.51 -10.53
N CYS A 200 19.74 10.65 -9.68
CA CYS A 200 20.34 9.38 -9.30
C CYS A 200 20.52 8.41 -10.50
N GLY A 201 19.51 8.35 -11.39
CA GLY A 201 19.57 7.53 -12.62
C GLY A 201 20.69 7.96 -13.57
N ARG A 202 20.92 9.27 -13.71
CA ARG A 202 22.06 9.82 -14.48
C ARG A 202 23.42 9.45 -13.88
N GLN A 203 23.52 9.37 -12.55
CA GLN A 203 24.75 8.96 -11.87
C GLN A 203 25.04 7.47 -12.03
N ARG A 204 24.00 6.62 -11.91
CA ARG A 204 24.11 5.16 -12.14
C ARG A 204 24.50 4.81 -13.59
N GLY A 205 24.02 5.60 -14.57
CA GLY A 205 24.40 5.42 -15.99
C GLY A 205 25.85 5.79 -16.29
N LYS A 206 26.44 6.76 -15.58
CA LYS A 206 27.85 7.15 -15.75
C LYS A 206 28.86 6.14 -15.17
N HIS A 207 28.46 5.34 -14.17
CA HIS A 207 29.32 4.30 -13.58
C HIS A 207 29.25 2.94 -14.29
N LYS A 208 28.34 2.74 -15.24
CA LYS A 208 28.27 1.51 -16.07
C LYS A 208 28.98 1.62 -17.41
N GLY A 209 29.62 2.74 -17.68
CA GLY A 209 30.32 3.04 -18.93
C GLY A 209 31.84 3.19 -18.78
N VAL A 210 32.45 2.48 -17.78
CA VAL A 210 33.91 2.38 -17.64
C VAL A 210 34.28 0.90 -17.58
#